data_6ba72617fa9038fa94805d354a293379
#
_entry.id   6ba72617fa9038fa94805d354a293379
#
_cell.length_a   1.000
_cell.length_b   1.000
_cell.length_c   1.000
_cell.angle_alpha   90.00
_cell.angle_beta   90.00
_cell.angle_gamma   90.00
#
_symmetry.space_group_name_H-M   'P 1'
#
loop_
_entity.id
_entity.type
_entity.pdbx_description
1 polymer ?
#
loop_
_entity_poly.entity_id
_entity_poly.type
_entity_poly.pdbx_seq_one_letter_code
_entity_poly.pdbx_strand_id
1 'polypeptide(L)'
;DLVYAKQSFGRVRWVLAVPEQSPVRSVKDLEGKIIATELVETTKRYLAENGVTAKVEFSWGATEVKPPILADAIVEVTETGSSLRANNLRIVETVLESNTQFIANTASWQDPAKRQQMQDIQMLLEGAINAMGKVGLMMNVERSSLQEVLNVLPALKTPTISTLADENWLALNTILDESTVRTIIPRLKQAGASGIVEYPLNKIVN
;
A
#
# COMPACT_ATOMS: atom_id res chain seq x y z
N ASP A 1 -17.58 -4.13 2.06
CA ASP A 1 -16.20 -4.32 2.50
C ASP A 1 -15.35 -3.18 1.96
N LEU A 2 -14.72 -2.43 2.86
CA LEU A 2 -13.73 -1.43 2.48
C LEU A 2 -12.40 -2.13 2.27
N VAL A 3 -11.96 -2.24 1.02
CA VAL A 3 -10.65 -2.79 0.70
C VAL A 3 -9.61 -1.67 0.83
N TYR A 4 -8.77 -1.76 1.86
CA TYR A 4 -7.68 -0.81 2.12
C TYR A 4 -6.69 -0.69 0.96
N ALA A 5 -6.59 -1.68 0.10
CA ALA A 5 -5.48 -1.84 -0.84
C ALA A 5 -5.88 -1.80 -2.32
N LYS A 6 -6.71 -0.86 -2.75
CA LYS A 6 -6.90 -0.65 -4.20
C LYS A 6 -5.61 -0.24 -4.93
N GLN A 7 -4.58 0.22 -4.21
CA GLN A 7 -3.32 0.73 -4.76
C GLN A 7 -2.07 0.01 -4.24
N SER A 8 -2.13 -1.27 -3.96
CA SER A 8 -0.99 -2.08 -3.46
C SER A 8 -0.59 -1.85 -1.99
N PHE A 9 -1.16 -0.90 -1.29
CA PHE A 9 -0.87 -0.69 0.13
C PHE A 9 -1.49 -1.80 0.98
N GLY A 10 -0.66 -2.49 1.75
CA GLY A 10 -1.09 -3.57 2.64
C GLY A 10 -1.52 -4.85 1.91
N ARG A 11 -1.29 -4.99 0.59
CA ARG A 11 -1.43 -6.27 -0.10
C ARG A 11 -0.19 -7.10 0.18
N VAL A 12 -0.39 -8.26 0.77
CA VAL A 12 0.68 -9.20 1.09
C VAL A 12 0.39 -10.56 0.44
N ARG A 13 1.45 -11.32 0.22
CA ARG A 13 1.37 -12.71 -0.21
C ARG A 13 1.94 -13.59 0.88
N TRP A 14 1.22 -14.64 1.20
CA TRP A 14 1.77 -15.76 1.92
C TRP A 14 2.35 -16.73 0.91
N VAL A 15 3.64 -16.99 1.00
CA VAL A 15 4.37 -17.73 -0.01
C VAL A 15 5.04 -18.96 0.61
N LEU A 16 5.05 -20.05 -0.13
CA LEU A 16 5.91 -21.18 0.13
C LEU A 16 7.31 -20.82 -0.31
N ALA A 17 8.27 -20.87 0.60
CA ALA A 17 9.67 -20.58 0.32
C ALA A 17 10.59 -21.70 0.86
N VAL A 18 11.67 -21.93 0.15
CA VAL A 18 12.67 -22.95 0.45
C VAL A 18 14.08 -22.38 0.29
N PRO A 19 15.12 -23.00 0.85
CA PRO A 19 16.50 -22.63 0.57
C PRO A 19 16.76 -22.55 -0.94
N GLU A 20 17.58 -21.60 -1.38
CA GLU A 20 17.89 -21.40 -2.80
C GLU A 20 18.35 -22.69 -3.49
N GLN A 21 19.14 -23.51 -2.80
CA GLN A 21 19.68 -24.75 -3.32
C GLN A 21 18.80 -25.98 -3.07
N SER A 22 17.60 -25.80 -2.49
CA SER A 22 16.67 -26.91 -2.25
C SER A 22 16.23 -27.57 -3.57
N PRO A 23 16.09 -28.89 -3.62
CA PRO A 23 15.55 -29.59 -4.79
C PRO A 23 14.04 -29.38 -4.98
N VAL A 24 13.32 -28.89 -3.98
CA VAL A 24 11.87 -28.65 -4.01
C VAL A 24 11.52 -27.62 -5.10
N ARG A 25 10.64 -27.97 -6.03
CA ARG A 25 10.19 -27.12 -7.14
C ARG A 25 8.70 -26.78 -7.07
N SER A 26 7.94 -27.60 -6.35
CA SER A 26 6.50 -27.44 -6.19
C SER A 26 6.07 -27.91 -4.80
N VAL A 27 4.80 -27.63 -4.44
CA VAL A 27 4.23 -28.18 -3.20
C VAL A 27 4.27 -29.70 -3.15
N LYS A 28 4.24 -30.40 -4.29
CA LYS A 28 4.28 -31.86 -4.36
C LYS A 28 5.58 -32.47 -3.83
N ASP A 29 6.67 -31.72 -3.86
CA ASP A 29 7.97 -32.17 -3.39
C ASP A 29 8.11 -32.06 -1.85
N LEU A 30 7.05 -31.61 -1.18
CA LEU A 30 7.02 -31.45 0.28
C LEU A 30 6.48 -32.66 1.04
N GLU A 31 6.19 -33.78 0.35
CA GLU A 31 5.71 -34.99 1.02
C GLU A 31 6.71 -35.44 2.11
N GLY A 32 6.20 -35.59 3.35
CA GLY A 32 6.99 -36.00 4.53
C GLY A 32 7.95 -34.93 5.07
N LYS A 33 7.98 -33.71 4.52
CA LYS A 33 8.85 -32.61 4.91
C LYS A 33 8.33 -31.85 6.13
N ILE A 34 9.19 -30.99 6.71
CA ILE A 34 8.85 -30.09 7.81
C ILE A 34 8.69 -28.68 7.26
N ILE A 35 7.55 -28.06 7.56
CA ILE A 35 7.22 -26.68 7.15
C ILE A 35 6.97 -25.84 8.39
N ALA A 36 7.71 -24.75 8.53
CA ALA A 36 7.52 -23.79 9.63
C ALA A 36 6.68 -22.60 9.17
N THR A 37 5.68 -22.20 9.97
CA THR A 37 4.79 -21.10 9.63
C THR A 37 3.97 -20.63 10.84
N GLU A 38 3.52 -19.38 10.86
CA GLU A 38 2.49 -18.95 11.80
C GLU A 38 1.08 -19.30 11.34
N LEU A 39 0.85 -19.51 10.02
CA LEU A 39 -0.44 -19.90 9.44
C LEU A 39 -0.64 -21.43 9.39
N VAL A 40 -0.54 -22.11 10.53
CA VAL A 40 -0.56 -23.57 10.60
C VAL A 40 -1.78 -24.19 9.90
N GLU A 41 -2.98 -23.76 10.27
CA GLU A 41 -4.22 -24.37 9.73
C GLU A 41 -4.46 -24.04 8.25
N THR A 42 -4.10 -22.84 7.82
CA THR A 42 -4.15 -22.47 6.40
C THR A 42 -3.16 -23.27 5.57
N THR A 43 -1.95 -23.48 6.08
CA THR A 43 -0.91 -24.29 5.42
C THR A 43 -1.32 -25.75 5.35
N LYS A 44 -1.88 -26.33 6.40
CA LYS A 44 -2.42 -27.70 6.39
C LYS A 44 -3.50 -27.87 5.33
N ARG A 45 -4.44 -26.92 5.24
CA ARG A 45 -5.50 -26.95 4.23
C ARG A 45 -4.93 -26.89 2.81
N TYR A 46 -4.01 -25.97 2.58
CA TYR A 46 -3.32 -25.82 1.30
C TYR A 46 -2.60 -27.12 0.87
N LEU A 47 -1.90 -27.77 1.81
CA LEU A 47 -1.26 -29.08 1.55
C LEU A 47 -2.29 -30.15 1.22
N ALA A 48 -3.38 -30.24 1.98
CA ALA A 48 -4.44 -31.22 1.76
C ALA A 48 -5.12 -31.03 0.38
N GLU A 49 -5.41 -29.78 -0.01
CA GLU A 49 -5.96 -29.45 -1.34
C GLU A 49 -5.01 -29.86 -2.47
N ASN A 50 -3.72 -29.90 -2.20
CA ASN A 50 -2.70 -30.38 -3.13
C ASN A 50 -2.37 -31.87 -2.96
N GLY A 51 -3.02 -32.60 -2.05
CA GLY A 51 -2.79 -34.02 -1.81
C GLY A 51 -1.39 -34.32 -1.27
N VAL A 52 -0.85 -33.46 -0.43
CA VAL A 52 0.50 -33.57 0.17
C VAL A 52 0.36 -33.69 1.68
N THR A 53 1.12 -34.63 2.27
CA THR A 53 1.21 -34.84 3.72
C THR A 53 2.57 -34.36 4.20
N ALA A 54 2.61 -33.28 4.99
CA ALA A 54 3.82 -32.74 5.55
C ALA A 54 3.62 -32.38 7.03
N LYS A 55 4.70 -32.28 7.79
CA LYS A 55 4.66 -31.84 9.17
C LYS A 55 4.65 -30.32 9.21
N VAL A 56 3.56 -29.71 9.66
CA VAL A 56 3.47 -28.24 9.81
C VAL A 56 3.69 -27.86 11.26
N GLU A 57 4.71 -27.06 11.52
CA GLU A 57 5.10 -26.57 12.83
C GLU A 57 4.84 -25.09 12.99
N PHE A 58 4.31 -24.69 14.15
CA PHE A 58 4.12 -23.28 14.47
C PHE A 58 5.47 -22.57 14.62
N SER A 59 5.56 -21.43 13.97
CA SER A 59 6.74 -20.56 14.02
C SER A 59 6.30 -19.11 14.02
N TRP A 60 6.66 -18.38 15.06
CA TRP A 60 6.41 -16.96 15.18
C TRP A 60 7.71 -16.20 15.38
N GLY A 61 7.98 -15.25 14.47
CA GLY A 61 9.22 -14.48 14.45
C GLY A 61 10.44 -15.28 13.96
N ALA A 62 11.25 -14.64 13.16
CA ALA A 62 12.49 -15.19 12.57
C ALA A 62 12.28 -16.55 11.88
N THR A 63 11.15 -16.73 11.21
CA THR A 63 10.83 -17.99 10.51
C THR A 63 11.80 -18.22 9.35
N GLU A 64 12.27 -17.17 8.70
CA GLU A 64 13.17 -17.22 7.54
C GLU A 64 14.54 -17.82 7.83
N VAL A 65 14.97 -17.85 9.09
CA VAL A 65 16.29 -18.44 9.47
C VAL A 65 16.21 -19.92 9.82
N LYS A 66 15.02 -20.53 9.87
CA LYS A 66 14.85 -21.95 10.22
C LYS A 66 15.33 -22.92 9.16
N PRO A 67 15.05 -22.70 7.87
CA PRO A 67 15.61 -23.56 6.83
C PRO A 67 17.12 -23.34 6.66
N PRO A 68 17.90 -24.39 6.32
CA PRO A 68 17.48 -25.78 6.16
C PRO A 68 17.58 -26.64 7.43
N ILE A 69 17.95 -26.06 8.57
CA ILE A 69 18.36 -26.82 9.76
C ILE A 69 17.15 -27.31 10.57
N LEU A 70 16.15 -26.46 10.77
CA LEU A 70 14.98 -26.73 11.61
C LEU A 70 13.71 -27.02 10.80
N ALA A 71 13.69 -26.64 9.52
CA ALA A 71 12.61 -26.90 8.60
C ALA A 71 13.14 -27.04 7.17
N ASP A 72 12.43 -27.80 6.32
CA ASP A 72 12.74 -27.93 4.89
C ASP A 72 12.21 -26.75 4.08
N ALA A 73 11.10 -26.18 4.54
CA ALA A 73 10.39 -25.07 3.89
C ALA A 73 9.71 -24.17 4.94
N ILE A 74 9.30 -23.00 4.51
CA ILE A 74 8.46 -22.10 5.29
C ILE A 74 7.25 -21.63 4.46
N VAL A 75 6.16 -21.31 5.15
CA VAL A 75 5.09 -20.46 4.60
C VAL A 75 5.13 -19.15 5.38
N GLU A 76 5.47 -18.06 4.69
CA GLU A 76 5.74 -16.76 5.31
C GLU A 76 5.11 -15.62 4.52
N VAL A 77 4.78 -14.55 5.22
CA VAL A 77 4.23 -13.34 4.62
C VAL A 77 5.32 -12.53 3.93
N THR A 78 5.00 -11.96 2.78
CA THR A 78 5.90 -11.06 2.08
C THR A 78 5.17 -10.05 1.21
N GLU A 79 5.71 -8.85 1.11
CA GLU A 79 5.32 -7.86 0.10
C GLU A 79 6.24 -7.96 -1.13
N THR A 80 7.54 -7.82 -0.91
CA THR A 80 8.57 -7.69 -1.96
C THR A 80 9.48 -8.91 -2.09
N GLY A 81 9.45 -9.83 -1.12
CA GLY A 81 10.36 -10.96 -1.03
C GLY A 81 11.78 -10.62 -0.58
N SER A 82 12.04 -9.38 -0.13
CA SER A 82 13.39 -8.93 0.22
C SER A 82 13.96 -9.68 1.43
N SER A 83 13.18 -9.90 2.48
CA SER A 83 13.56 -10.66 3.67
C SER A 83 13.92 -12.11 3.33
N LEU A 84 13.12 -12.76 2.48
CA LEU A 84 13.39 -14.11 2.01
C LEU A 84 14.73 -14.20 1.25
N ARG A 85 14.95 -13.29 0.29
CA ARG A 85 16.22 -13.25 -0.45
C ARG A 85 17.42 -12.98 0.44
N ALA A 86 17.28 -12.09 1.44
CA ALA A 86 18.35 -11.81 2.40
C ALA A 86 18.76 -13.05 3.24
N ASN A 87 17.84 -14.02 3.40
CA ASN A 87 18.06 -15.28 4.09
C ASN A 87 18.33 -16.46 3.12
N ASN A 88 18.71 -16.19 1.86
CA ASN A 88 18.95 -17.18 0.81
C ASN A 88 17.79 -18.15 0.59
N LEU A 89 16.56 -17.63 0.65
CA LEU A 89 15.35 -18.36 0.35
C LEU A 89 14.78 -17.89 -0.99
N ARG A 90 14.25 -18.84 -1.76
CA ARG A 90 13.47 -18.55 -2.96
C ARG A 90 12.00 -18.92 -2.77
N ILE A 91 11.15 -18.15 -3.38
CA ILE A 91 9.71 -18.43 -3.44
C ILE A 91 9.46 -19.55 -4.45
N VAL A 92 8.71 -20.57 -4.03
CA VAL A 92 8.25 -21.66 -4.89
C VAL A 92 6.91 -21.28 -5.52
N GLU A 93 5.94 -20.91 -4.67
CA GLU A 93 4.60 -20.50 -5.11
C GLU A 93 3.89 -19.64 -4.06
N THR A 94 2.79 -19.02 -4.47
CA THR A 94 1.94 -18.22 -3.58
C THR A 94 0.83 -19.11 -3.02
N VAL A 95 0.75 -19.21 -1.71
CA VAL A 95 -0.27 -19.98 -0.98
C VAL A 95 -1.57 -19.17 -0.85
N LEU A 96 -1.45 -17.87 -0.55
CA LEU A 96 -2.58 -16.99 -0.27
C LEU A 96 -2.19 -15.54 -0.56
N GLU A 97 -3.09 -14.77 -1.15
CA GLU A 97 -3.01 -13.31 -1.19
C GLU A 97 -3.95 -12.71 -0.15
N SER A 98 -3.50 -11.69 0.54
CA SER A 98 -4.26 -11.02 1.60
C SER A 98 -4.08 -9.51 1.53
N ASN A 99 -5.06 -8.80 2.05
CA ASN A 99 -5.02 -7.36 2.24
C ASN A 99 -5.78 -6.99 3.53
N THR A 100 -5.50 -5.80 4.05
CA THR A 100 -6.23 -5.27 5.20
C THR A 100 -7.62 -4.83 4.77
N GLN A 101 -8.65 -5.24 5.51
CA GLN A 101 -10.05 -4.88 5.26
C GLN A 101 -10.70 -4.35 6.53
N PHE A 102 -11.51 -3.32 6.38
CA PHE A 102 -12.41 -2.84 7.42
C PHE A 102 -13.71 -3.63 7.33
N ILE A 103 -14.01 -4.42 8.36
CA ILE A 103 -15.18 -5.30 8.40
C ILE A 103 -16.09 -4.92 9.57
N ALA A 104 -17.36 -5.28 9.47
CA ALA A 104 -18.35 -5.06 10.51
C ALA A 104 -19.11 -6.34 10.83
N ASN A 105 -19.52 -6.49 12.08
CA ASN A 105 -20.46 -7.53 12.48
C ASN A 105 -21.83 -7.27 11.83
N THR A 106 -22.44 -8.30 11.24
CA THR A 106 -23.70 -8.18 10.49
C THR A 106 -24.85 -7.67 11.36
N ALA A 107 -24.97 -8.14 12.61
CA ALA A 107 -26.04 -7.67 13.51
C ALA A 107 -25.84 -6.21 13.92
N SER A 108 -24.58 -5.79 14.19
CA SER A 108 -24.27 -4.39 14.47
C SER A 108 -24.51 -3.47 13.29
N TRP A 109 -24.34 -3.96 12.05
CA TRP A 109 -24.63 -3.20 10.83
C TRP A 109 -26.13 -2.91 10.65
N GLN A 110 -27.01 -3.73 11.21
CA GLN A 110 -28.46 -3.51 11.17
C GLN A 110 -28.94 -2.41 12.14
N ASP A 111 -28.14 -2.08 13.16
CA ASP A 111 -28.41 -0.99 14.08
C ASP A 111 -28.06 0.36 13.40
N PRO A 112 -29.04 1.27 13.19
CA PRO A 112 -28.79 2.51 12.46
C PRO A 112 -27.74 3.41 13.10
N ALA A 113 -27.68 3.49 14.45
CA ALA A 113 -26.74 4.34 15.15
C ALA A 113 -25.30 3.79 15.01
N LYS A 114 -25.12 2.49 15.18
CA LYS A 114 -23.81 1.84 15.00
C LYS A 114 -23.35 1.90 13.54
N ARG A 115 -24.27 1.67 12.62
CA ARG A 115 -23.97 1.78 11.18
C ARG A 115 -23.47 3.18 10.81
N GLN A 116 -24.13 4.24 11.32
CA GLN A 116 -23.67 5.60 11.07
C GLN A 116 -22.25 5.82 11.59
N GLN A 117 -21.94 5.39 12.82
CA GLN A 117 -20.59 5.48 13.37
C GLN A 117 -19.55 4.73 12.52
N MET A 118 -19.88 3.53 12.03
CA MET A 118 -19.01 2.76 11.15
C MET A 118 -18.77 3.48 9.82
N GLN A 119 -19.80 4.10 9.25
CA GLN A 119 -19.69 4.89 8.01
C GLN A 119 -18.83 6.14 8.21
N ASP A 120 -18.95 6.81 9.35
CA ASP A 120 -18.12 7.98 9.69
C ASP A 120 -16.64 7.58 9.81
N ILE A 121 -16.35 6.46 10.46
CA ILE A 121 -14.99 5.91 10.54
C ILE A 121 -14.48 5.53 9.15
N GLN A 122 -15.31 4.85 8.37
CA GLN A 122 -14.98 4.48 6.99
C GLN A 122 -14.60 5.69 6.15
N MET A 123 -15.40 6.75 6.18
CA MET A 123 -15.14 8.01 5.47
C MET A 123 -13.77 8.61 5.85
N LEU A 124 -13.44 8.62 7.14
CA LEU A 124 -12.15 9.15 7.62
C LEU A 124 -10.97 8.28 7.19
N LEU A 125 -11.13 6.95 7.20
CA LEU A 125 -10.11 6.02 6.69
C LEU A 125 -9.92 6.16 5.18
N GLU A 126 -11.00 6.23 4.41
CA GLU A 126 -10.96 6.49 2.96
C GLU A 126 -10.29 7.83 2.66
N GLY A 127 -10.59 8.86 3.43
CA GLY A 127 -9.94 10.16 3.30
C GLY A 127 -8.43 10.10 3.51
N ALA A 128 -7.97 9.32 4.49
CA ALA A 128 -6.55 9.09 4.73
C ALA A 128 -5.89 8.33 3.56
N ILE A 129 -6.53 7.28 3.06
CA ILE A 129 -6.05 6.52 1.89
C ILE A 129 -5.98 7.41 0.65
N ASN A 130 -7.00 8.25 0.42
CA ASN A 130 -7.04 9.16 -0.72
C ASN A 130 -5.94 10.21 -0.69
N ALA A 131 -5.40 10.55 0.49
CA ALA A 131 -4.30 11.48 0.66
C ALA A 131 -2.91 10.83 0.47
N MET A 132 -2.82 9.50 0.49
CA MET A 132 -1.52 8.81 0.34
C MET A 132 -0.90 9.10 -1.02
N GLY A 133 0.37 9.49 -1.01
CA GLY A 133 1.12 9.85 -2.21
C GLY A 133 0.68 11.16 -2.86
N LYS A 134 -0.13 11.97 -2.16
CA LYS A 134 -0.55 13.30 -2.59
C LYS A 134 -0.04 14.37 -1.65
N VAL A 135 0.22 15.54 -2.21
CA VAL A 135 0.66 16.73 -1.49
C VAL A 135 -0.17 17.93 -1.90
N GLY A 136 -0.28 18.90 -1.01
CA GLY A 136 -0.79 20.22 -1.34
C GLY A 136 0.36 21.07 -1.88
N LEU A 137 0.08 21.87 -2.89
CA LEU A 137 1.02 22.81 -3.48
C LEU A 137 0.38 24.21 -3.50
N MET A 138 1.02 25.13 -2.79
CA MET A 138 0.64 26.55 -2.78
C MET A 138 1.72 27.33 -3.51
N MET A 139 1.31 28.39 -4.20
CA MET A 139 2.25 29.33 -4.85
C MET A 139 1.60 30.67 -5.09
N ASN A 140 2.42 31.70 -5.26
CA ASN A 140 2.00 33.01 -5.70
C ASN A 140 2.43 33.23 -7.14
N VAL A 141 1.60 33.93 -7.92
CA VAL A 141 1.88 34.24 -9.32
C VAL A 141 1.40 35.65 -9.66
N GLU A 142 2.16 36.38 -10.44
CA GLU A 142 1.65 37.63 -11.02
C GLU A 142 0.49 37.32 -11.97
N ARG A 143 -0.52 38.18 -11.97
CA ARG A 143 -1.72 38.01 -12.82
C ARG A 143 -1.38 37.87 -14.31
N SER A 144 -0.32 38.53 -14.76
CA SER A 144 0.22 38.46 -16.12
C SER A 144 0.75 37.06 -16.50
N SER A 145 1.31 36.33 -15.55
CA SER A 145 1.93 35.00 -15.73
C SER A 145 0.98 33.84 -15.41
N LEU A 146 -0.26 34.15 -14.98
CA LEU A 146 -1.20 33.11 -14.54
C LEU A 146 -1.40 32.00 -15.58
N GLN A 147 -1.61 32.36 -16.84
CA GLN A 147 -1.89 31.37 -17.89
C GLN A 147 -0.71 30.46 -18.15
N GLU A 148 0.51 30.97 -18.08
CA GLU A 148 1.73 30.17 -18.24
C GLU A 148 1.91 29.16 -17.11
N VAL A 149 1.64 29.58 -15.86
CA VAL A 149 1.65 28.68 -14.69
C VAL A 149 0.55 27.63 -14.81
N LEU A 150 -0.66 27.99 -15.20
CA LEU A 150 -1.76 27.05 -15.41
C LEU A 150 -1.45 26.00 -16.48
N ASN A 151 -0.73 26.35 -17.52
CA ASN A 151 -0.32 25.42 -18.59
C ASN A 151 0.72 24.39 -18.10
N VAL A 152 1.47 24.68 -17.04
CA VAL A 152 2.44 23.77 -16.43
C VAL A 152 1.76 22.80 -15.49
N LEU A 153 0.66 23.21 -14.83
CA LEU A 153 -0.06 22.36 -13.89
C LEU A 153 -0.76 21.19 -14.63
N PRO A 154 -0.73 19.97 -14.09
CA PRO A 154 -1.44 18.85 -14.71
C PRO A 154 -2.95 19.15 -14.84
N ALA A 155 -3.53 18.82 -15.99
CA ALA A 155 -4.94 19.10 -16.35
C ALA A 155 -6.00 18.43 -15.46
N LEU A 156 -5.62 17.70 -14.41
CA LEU A 156 -6.53 16.87 -13.61
C LEU A 156 -7.46 17.64 -12.68
N LYS A 157 -7.13 18.87 -12.25
CA LYS A 157 -8.03 19.74 -11.46
C LYS A 157 -7.64 21.21 -11.62
N THR A 158 -8.65 22.06 -11.79
CA THR A 158 -8.48 23.51 -11.72
C THR A 158 -8.01 23.91 -10.33
N PRO A 159 -6.90 24.63 -10.17
CA PRO A 159 -6.45 25.08 -8.86
C PRO A 159 -7.44 26.09 -8.27
N THR A 160 -7.47 26.18 -6.95
CA THR A 160 -8.14 27.30 -6.28
C THR A 160 -7.29 28.55 -6.49
N ILE A 161 -7.90 29.63 -6.92
CA ILE A 161 -7.23 30.92 -7.16
C ILE A 161 -7.85 31.97 -6.21
N SER A 162 -7.00 32.69 -5.48
CA SER A 162 -7.39 33.76 -4.57
C SER A 162 -6.58 35.04 -4.86
N THR A 163 -7.20 36.20 -4.66
CA THR A 163 -6.50 37.48 -4.73
C THR A 163 -5.66 37.71 -3.48
N LEU A 164 -4.50 38.32 -3.64
CA LEU A 164 -3.67 38.77 -2.52
C LEU A 164 -3.96 40.25 -2.20
N ALA A 165 -3.34 40.76 -1.13
CA ALA A 165 -3.44 42.17 -0.76
C ALA A 165 -2.92 43.10 -1.88
N ASP A 166 -1.94 42.68 -2.64
CA ASP A 166 -1.57 43.27 -3.92
C ASP A 166 -2.40 42.65 -5.03
N GLU A 167 -3.26 43.43 -5.65
CA GLU A 167 -4.19 43.00 -6.69
C GLU A 167 -3.49 42.45 -7.95
N ASN A 168 -2.22 42.77 -8.16
CA ASN A 168 -1.43 42.24 -9.26
C ASN A 168 -0.98 40.78 -9.03
N TRP A 169 -1.11 40.28 -7.80
CA TRP A 169 -0.71 38.95 -7.39
C TRP A 169 -1.88 38.06 -7.05
N LEU A 170 -1.75 36.78 -7.36
CA LEU A 170 -2.70 35.72 -7.07
C LEU A 170 -2.03 34.62 -6.28
N ALA A 171 -2.76 34.02 -5.33
CA ALA A 171 -2.37 32.76 -4.69
C ALA A 171 -3.08 31.61 -5.36
N LEU A 172 -2.34 30.57 -5.71
CA LEU A 172 -2.86 29.31 -6.22
C LEU A 172 -2.69 28.21 -5.19
N ASN A 173 -3.70 27.35 -5.05
CA ASN A 173 -3.62 26.16 -4.23
C ASN A 173 -4.17 24.97 -5.01
N THR A 174 -3.43 23.86 -5.00
CA THR A 174 -3.84 22.63 -5.71
C THR A 174 -3.31 21.40 -4.99
N ILE A 175 -3.87 20.25 -5.35
CA ILE A 175 -3.43 18.93 -4.85
C ILE A 175 -2.89 18.14 -6.02
N LEU A 176 -1.71 17.55 -5.86
CA LEU A 176 -1.00 16.80 -6.88
C LEU A 176 -0.42 15.50 -6.31
N ASP A 177 -0.08 14.58 -7.19
CA ASP A 177 0.74 13.43 -6.81
C ASP A 177 2.17 13.89 -6.47
N GLU A 178 2.71 13.43 -5.35
CA GLU A 178 4.06 13.79 -4.86
C GLU A 178 5.14 13.56 -5.92
N SER A 179 5.04 12.46 -6.67
CA SER A 179 5.97 12.15 -7.75
C SER A 179 5.97 13.22 -8.87
N THR A 180 4.80 13.80 -9.13
CA THR A 180 4.64 14.86 -10.14
C THR A 180 5.27 16.17 -9.67
N VAL A 181 5.09 16.52 -8.40
CA VAL A 181 5.55 17.80 -7.85
C VAL A 181 7.06 17.97 -8.00
N ARG A 182 7.83 16.92 -7.76
CA ARG A 182 9.31 16.95 -7.93
C ARG A 182 9.75 17.41 -9.33
N THR A 183 8.98 17.06 -10.34
CA THR A 183 9.32 17.39 -11.74
C THR A 183 8.78 18.73 -12.20
N ILE A 184 7.68 19.21 -11.62
CA ILE A 184 7.04 20.45 -12.09
C ILE A 184 7.51 21.72 -11.37
N ILE A 185 8.01 21.65 -10.13
CA ILE A 185 8.46 22.84 -9.38
C ILE A 185 9.45 23.72 -10.19
N PRO A 186 10.51 23.16 -10.82
CA PRO A 186 11.40 23.98 -11.63
C PRO A 186 10.68 24.67 -12.79
N ARG A 187 9.74 24.00 -13.43
CA ARG A 187 8.96 24.54 -14.55
C ARG A 187 8.00 25.62 -14.10
N LEU A 188 7.34 25.45 -12.95
CA LEU A 188 6.48 26.48 -12.34
C LEU A 188 7.28 27.73 -12.01
N LYS A 189 8.50 27.57 -11.47
CA LYS A 189 9.40 28.69 -11.20
C LYS A 189 9.78 29.45 -12.48
N GLN A 190 10.05 28.74 -13.58
CA GLN A 190 10.34 29.33 -14.89
C GLN A 190 9.12 30.05 -15.48
N ALA A 191 7.91 29.55 -15.23
CA ALA A 191 6.66 30.15 -15.67
C ALA A 191 6.21 31.37 -14.82
N GLY A 192 7.03 31.79 -13.84
CA GLY A 192 6.77 32.97 -13.02
C GLY A 192 6.14 32.72 -11.65
N ALA A 193 5.97 31.46 -11.25
CA ALA A 193 5.52 31.15 -9.89
C ALA A 193 6.60 31.47 -8.85
N SER A 194 6.18 31.99 -7.69
CA SER A 194 7.03 32.31 -6.55
C SER A 194 6.39 31.84 -5.24
N GLY A 195 7.18 31.80 -4.15
CA GLY A 195 6.65 31.36 -2.87
C GLY A 195 6.02 29.96 -2.92
N ILE A 196 6.61 29.06 -3.72
CA ILE A 196 6.10 27.69 -3.88
C ILE A 196 6.31 26.91 -2.60
N VAL A 197 5.22 26.41 -2.00
CA VAL A 197 5.21 25.63 -0.76
C VAL A 197 4.53 24.29 -1.02
N GLU A 198 5.26 23.21 -0.79
CA GLU A 198 4.73 21.84 -0.74
C GLU A 198 4.42 21.47 0.72
N TYR A 199 3.26 20.85 0.97
CA TYR A 199 2.89 20.42 2.32
C TYR A 199 2.14 19.08 2.28
N PRO A 200 2.35 18.23 3.32
CA PRO A 200 1.70 16.94 3.40
C PRO A 200 0.20 17.06 3.66
N LEU A 201 -0.55 16.09 3.16
CA LEU A 201 -2.00 16.00 3.37
C LEU A 201 -2.30 14.83 4.32
N ASN A 202 -3.12 15.08 5.33
CA ASN A 202 -3.56 14.04 6.25
C ASN A 202 -4.78 13.28 5.71
N LYS A 203 -5.72 13.97 5.06
CA LYS A 203 -6.96 13.39 4.53
C LYS A 203 -7.46 14.20 3.34
N ILE A 204 -8.08 13.48 2.40
CA ILE A 204 -8.87 14.05 1.31
C ILE A 204 -10.24 13.37 1.37
N VAL A 205 -11.23 14.08 1.87
CA VAL A 205 -12.62 13.61 1.90
C VAL A 205 -13.33 14.19 0.68
N ASN A 206 -13.86 13.32 -0.19
CA ASN A 206 -14.56 13.68 -1.42
C ASN A 206 -16.07 13.76 -1.18
#